data_406834946be9bd2d1a0b0d3251cb2aec
#
_entry.id   406834946be9bd2d1a0b0d3251cb2aec
#
_cell.length_a   1.000
_cell.length_b   1.000
_cell.length_c   1.000
_cell.angle_alpha   90.00
_cell.angle_beta   90.00
_cell.angle_gamma   90.00
#
_symmetry.space_group_name_H-M   'P 1'
#
loop_
_entity.id
_entity.type
_entity.pdbx_description
1 polymer ?
#
loop_
_entity_poly.entity_id
_entity_poly.type
_entity_poly.pdbx_seq_one_letter_code
_entity_poly.pdbx_strand_id
1 'polypeptide(L)'
;MNFNSILKSLFGDKSTRDMKKIQPEVEKIKAKYEEIDKLSNDELRAKTDEIKNYVRNAGKDLRQQQEELRATIEDTPIDEREAIFNKIDKLHEQELDKYEEALNEVLPTAFSIVKSTARRFSENEETVVTATDFDRELAADPHKDFITIDGDKAIYHNHWTAGGNDLKWEMVHYDVQLFGGVVLHQGKIAEMATGEGKTLVATLPVFLNALTGNGVHVVTVNDYLAKRDSEWMGPLYEFNGLSVDCIDKHRPNSEERRKAYQADITFGTNNEFGFDYLRDNM
;
A
#
# COMPACT_ATOMS: atom_id res chain seq x y z
N MET A 1 -43.71 17.43 9.48
CA MET A 1 -42.82 16.77 8.53
C MET A 1 -41.64 17.70 8.30
N ASN A 2 -40.42 17.27 8.62
CA ASN A 2 -39.24 18.15 8.55
C ASN A 2 -38.77 18.25 7.08
N PHE A 3 -38.56 19.45 6.57
CA PHE A 3 -38.11 19.73 5.19
C PHE A 3 -36.89 18.88 4.79
N ASN A 4 -35.97 18.62 5.74
CA ASN A 4 -34.85 17.71 5.55
C ASN A 4 -35.23 16.25 5.30
N SER A 5 -36.38 15.78 5.82
CA SER A 5 -36.83 14.39 5.59
C SER A 5 -37.42 14.23 4.17
N ILE A 6 -38.03 15.28 3.63
CA ILE A 6 -38.56 15.31 2.26
C ILE A 6 -37.42 15.39 1.24
N LEU A 7 -36.41 16.21 1.51
CA LEU A 7 -35.17 16.27 0.70
C LEU A 7 -34.40 14.94 0.69
N LYS A 8 -34.27 14.27 1.84
CA LYS A 8 -33.69 12.92 1.90
C LYS A 8 -34.48 11.89 1.10
N SER A 9 -35.79 11.95 1.12
CA SER A 9 -36.66 11.04 0.35
C SER A 9 -36.58 11.25 -1.16
N LEU A 10 -36.39 12.51 -1.62
CA LEU A 10 -36.36 12.87 -3.05
C LEU A 10 -34.95 12.77 -3.67
N PHE A 11 -33.90 13.06 -2.92
CA PHE A 11 -32.52 13.15 -3.44
C PHE A 11 -31.56 12.09 -2.88
N GLY A 12 -32.02 11.22 -1.97
CA GLY A 12 -31.18 10.27 -1.25
C GLY A 12 -30.22 10.94 -0.28
N ASP A 13 -29.60 10.16 0.61
CA ASP A 13 -28.51 10.62 1.48
C ASP A 13 -27.22 10.82 0.66
N LYS A 14 -26.33 11.71 1.11
CA LYS A 14 -24.99 11.92 0.49
C LYS A 14 -24.25 10.60 0.36
N SER A 15 -24.28 9.77 1.41
CA SER A 15 -23.71 8.44 1.42
C SER A 15 -24.23 7.55 0.28
N THR A 16 -25.55 7.50 0.07
CA THR A 16 -26.16 6.72 -1.02
C THR A 16 -25.73 7.21 -2.40
N ARG A 17 -25.55 8.52 -2.58
CA ARG A 17 -25.07 9.09 -3.85
C ARG A 17 -23.61 8.78 -4.09
N ASP A 18 -22.78 8.86 -3.05
CA ASP A 18 -21.36 8.55 -3.14
C ASP A 18 -21.15 7.05 -3.38
N MET A 19 -21.95 6.19 -2.73
CA MET A 19 -21.97 4.76 -3.01
C MET A 19 -22.29 4.45 -4.50
N LYS A 20 -23.30 5.10 -5.08
CA LYS A 20 -23.65 4.91 -6.49
C LYS A 20 -22.53 5.32 -7.45
N LYS A 21 -21.70 6.30 -7.08
CA LYS A 21 -20.55 6.72 -7.90
C LYS A 21 -19.39 5.73 -7.86
N ILE A 22 -19.20 5.06 -6.72
CA ILE A 22 -18.09 4.12 -6.50
C ILE A 22 -18.47 2.70 -6.95
N GLN A 23 -19.76 2.34 -6.91
CA GLN A 23 -20.23 1.00 -7.31
C GLN A 23 -19.69 0.51 -8.65
N PRO A 24 -19.61 1.32 -9.73
CA PRO A 24 -19.03 0.86 -10.99
C PRO A 24 -17.58 0.41 -10.86
N GLU A 25 -16.80 1.05 -9.98
CA GLU A 25 -15.41 0.67 -9.74
C GLU A 25 -15.31 -0.65 -8.99
N VAL A 26 -16.17 -0.86 -7.99
CA VAL A 26 -16.26 -2.15 -7.29
C VAL A 26 -16.65 -3.28 -8.25
N GLU A 27 -17.56 -3.05 -9.18
CA GLU A 27 -17.92 -4.06 -10.20
C GLU A 27 -16.74 -4.38 -11.15
N LYS A 28 -15.92 -3.38 -11.51
CA LYS A 28 -14.68 -3.64 -12.27
C LYS A 28 -13.70 -4.50 -11.47
N ILE A 29 -13.53 -4.22 -10.17
CA ILE A 29 -12.68 -5.03 -9.27
C ILE A 29 -13.18 -6.47 -9.25
N LYS A 30 -14.50 -6.69 -9.09
CA LYS A 30 -15.10 -8.03 -9.04
C LYS A 30 -14.90 -8.79 -10.36
N ALA A 31 -15.11 -8.13 -11.48
CA ALA A 31 -14.87 -8.73 -12.79
C ALA A 31 -13.40 -9.09 -12.99
N LYS A 32 -12.48 -8.20 -12.57
CA LYS A 32 -11.05 -8.47 -12.66
C LYS A 32 -10.59 -9.58 -11.71
N TYR A 33 -11.21 -9.68 -10.54
CA TYR A 33 -10.92 -10.72 -9.57
C TYR A 33 -11.16 -12.12 -10.13
N GLU A 34 -12.20 -12.34 -10.95
CA GLU A 34 -12.47 -13.64 -11.58
C GLU A 34 -11.35 -14.12 -12.52
N GLU A 35 -10.59 -13.19 -13.10
CA GLU A 35 -9.42 -13.48 -13.94
C GLU A 35 -8.18 -13.73 -13.06
N ILE A 36 -7.91 -12.82 -12.14
CA ILE A 36 -6.72 -12.83 -11.26
C ILE A 36 -6.70 -14.05 -10.36
N ASP A 37 -7.86 -14.46 -9.87
CA ASP A 37 -7.98 -15.58 -8.93
C ASP A 37 -7.69 -16.94 -9.54
N LYS A 38 -7.70 -17.06 -10.89
CA LYS A 38 -7.35 -18.28 -11.63
C LYS A 38 -5.84 -18.42 -11.85
N LEU A 39 -5.06 -17.39 -11.62
CA LEU A 39 -3.62 -17.43 -11.79
C LEU A 39 -2.97 -18.38 -10.76
N SER A 40 -1.89 -19.04 -11.13
CA SER A 40 -1.01 -19.72 -10.19
C SER A 40 -0.38 -18.71 -9.21
N ASN A 41 0.28 -19.17 -8.15
CA ASN A 41 0.92 -18.28 -7.18
C ASN A 41 2.04 -17.44 -7.83
N ASP A 42 2.86 -18.04 -8.68
CA ASP A 42 3.93 -17.35 -9.38
C ASP A 42 3.39 -16.35 -10.43
N GLU A 43 2.34 -16.72 -11.16
CA GLU A 43 1.68 -15.80 -12.09
C GLU A 43 1.04 -14.61 -11.39
N LEU A 44 0.48 -14.81 -10.19
CA LEU A 44 -0.07 -13.72 -9.37
C LEU A 44 1.02 -12.70 -8.97
N ARG A 45 2.19 -13.19 -8.56
CA ARG A 45 3.36 -12.35 -8.26
C ARG A 45 3.90 -11.65 -9.50
N ALA A 46 4.01 -12.36 -10.62
CA ALA A 46 4.41 -11.77 -11.90
C ALA A 46 3.43 -10.67 -12.35
N LYS A 47 2.13 -10.81 -12.06
CA LYS A 47 1.12 -9.78 -12.32
C LYS A 47 1.33 -8.55 -11.46
N THR A 48 1.77 -8.72 -10.22
CA THR A 48 2.18 -7.59 -9.36
C THR A 48 3.35 -6.84 -9.97
N ASP A 49 4.39 -7.54 -10.43
CA ASP A 49 5.54 -6.92 -11.07
C ASP A 49 5.15 -6.18 -12.37
N GLU A 50 4.23 -6.73 -13.14
CA GLU A 50 3.70 -6.08 -14.34
C GLU A 50 3.07 -4.71 -14.02
N ILE A 51 2.11 -4.67 -13.07
CA ILE A 51 1.44 -3.42 -12.70
C ILE A 51 2.37 -2.43 -11.98
N LYS A 52 3.32 -2.93 -11.17
CA LYS A 52 4.36 -2.13 -10.53
C LYS A 52 5.26 -1.44 -11.55
N ASN A 53 5.71 -2.18 -12.57
CA ASN A 53 6.49 -1.61 -13.66
C ASN A 53 5.68 -0.61 -14.50
N TYR A 54 4.42 -0.89 -14.76
CA TYR A 54 3.53 0.03 -15.46
C TYR A 54 3.42 1.37 -14.73
N VAL A 55 3.11 1.35 -13.44
CA VAL A 55 2.99 2.56 -12.60
C VAL A 55 4.33 3.31 -12.54
N ARG A 56 5.44 2.63 -12.26
CA ARG A 56 6.77 3.27 -12.15
C ARG A 56 7.25 3.89 -13.45
N ASN A 57 6.85 3.34 -14.59
CA ASN A 57 7.21 3.90 -15.91
C ASN A 57 6.35 5.12 -16.28
N ALA A 58 5.18 5.31 -15.69
CA ALA A 58 4.29 6.43 -16.03
C ALA A 58 4.93 7.81 -15.81
N GLY A 59 5.75 7.96 -14.74
CA GLY A 59 6.47 9.20 -14.42
C GLY A 59 7.93 9.25 -14.86
N LYS A 60 8.45 8.22 -15.54
CA LYS A 60 9.90 8.05 -15.80
C LYS A 60 10.55 9.24 -16.51
N ASP A 61 9.94 9.72 -17.57
CA ASP A 61 10.50 10.82 -18.40
C ASP A 61 10.52 12.15 -17.61
N LEU A 62 9.50 12.39 -16.78
CA LEU A 62 9.41 13.57 -15.92
C LEU A 62 10.45 13.51 -14.80
N ARG A 63 10.67 12.35 -14.22
CA ARG A 63 11.71 12.14 -13.21
C ARG A 63 13.11 12.37 -13.81
N GLN A 64 13.38 11.85 -15.00
CA GLN A 64 14.64 12.07 -15.67
C GLN A 64 14.90 13.57 -15.92
N GLN A 65 13.90 14.32 -16.37
CA GLN A 65 14.01 15.77 -16.55
C GLN A 65 14.29 16.50 -15.22
N GLN A 66 13.70 16.06 -14.11
CA GLN A 66 13.99 16.62 -12.78
C GLN A 66 15.45 16.35 -12.38
N GLU A 67 15.96 15.13 -12.60
CA GLU A 67 17.35 14.77 -12.31
C GLU A 67 18.35 15.57 -13.14
N GLU A 68 18.08 15.73 -14.44
CA GLU A 68 18.89 16.58 -15.33
C GLU A 68 18.94 18.03 -14.85
N LEU A 69 17.81 18.61 -14.41
CA LEU A 69 17.78 19.95 -13.83
C LEU A 69 18.52 20.04 -12.50
N ARG A 70 18.35 19.07 -11.61
CA ARG A 70 19.07 19.02 -10.32
C ARG A 70 20.58 18.99 -10.51
N ALA A 71 21.07 18.27 -11.52
CA ALA A 71 22.49 18.20 -11.83
C ALA A 71 23.08 19.57 -12.25
N THR A 72 22.26 20.51 -12.73
CA THR A 72 22.72 21.86 -13.12
C THR A 72 22.75 22.88 -11.98
N ILE A 73 22.17 22.57 -10.81
CA ILE A 73 21.98 23.54 -9.73
C ILE A 73 23.32 24.07 -9.19
N GLU A 74 24.32 23.19 -9.01
CA GLU A 74 25.61 23.60 -8.44
C GLU A 74 26.37 24.58 -9.34
N ASP A 75 26.26 24.40 -10.67
CA ASP A 75 26.92 25.23 -11.69
C ASP A 75 26.13 26.52 -12.03
N THR A 76 24.91 26.67 -11.50
CA THR A 76 24.03 27.82 -11.77
C THR A 76 24.24 28.92 -10.74
N PRO A 77 24.34 30.23 -11.15
CA PRO A 77 24.35 31.36 -10.26
C PRO A 77 23.19 31.37 -9.27
N ILE A 78 23.42 31.83 -8.04
CA ILE A 78 22.43 31.73 -6.93
C ILE A 78 21.11 32.43 -7.27
N ASP A 79 21.17 33.55 -7.96
CA ASP A 79 20.02 34.36 -8.39
C ASP A 79 19.15 33.68 -9.47
N GLU A 80 19.70 32.70 -10.20
CA GLU A 80 18.98 31.94 -11.20
C GLU A 80 18.44 30.59 -10.69
N ARG A 81 18.89 30.11 -9.52
CA ARG A 81 18.50 28.78 -8.95
C ARG A 81 17.01 28.66 -8.64
N GLU A 82 16.37 29.75 -8.22
CA GLU A 82 14.94 29.78 -7.92
C GLU A 82 14.09 29.34 -9.13
N ALA A 83 14.47 29.80 -10.34
CA ALA A 83 13.78 29.41 -11.56
C ALA A 83 13.91 27.90 -11.86
N ILE A 84 15.06 27.29 -11.52
CA ILE A 84 15.27 25.84 -11.66
C ILE A 84 14.43 25.09 -10.66
N PHE A 85 14.42 25.48 -9.37
CA PHE A 85 13.58 24.85 -8.35
C PHE A 85 12.10 24.90 -8.73
N ASN A 86 11.58 26.05 -9.15
CA ASN A 86 10.19 26.18 -9.60
C ASN A 86 9.85 25.26 -10.79
N LYS A 87 10.83 25.00 -11.68
CA LYS A 87 10.63 24.08 -12.78
C LYS A 87 10.64 22.63 -12.34
N ILE A 88 11.51 22.27 -11.39
CA ILE A 88 11.55 20.93 -10.78
C ILE A 88 10.23 20.65 -10.06
N ASP A 89 9.72 21.59 -9.26
CA ASP A 89 8.46 21.44 -8.53
C ASP A 89 7.28 21.22 -9.49
N LYS A 90 7.24 21.98 -10.59
CA LYS A 90 6.21 21.80 -11.62
C LYS A 90 6.29 20.44 -12.33
N LEU A 91 7.50 19.95 -12.61
CA LEU A 91 7.68 18.61 -13.17
C LEU A 91 7.29 17.52 -12.18
N HIS A 92 7.55 17.75 -10.89
CA HIS A 92 7.14 16.84 -9.83
C HIS A 92 5.62 16.76 -9.70
N GLU A 93 4.90 17.89 -9.74
CA GLU A 93 3.43 17.89 -9.78
C GLU A 93 2.90 17.07 -10.97
N GLN A 94 3.48 17.26 -12.17
CA GLN A 94 3.09 16.50 -13.35
C GLN A 94 3.41 14.99 -13.23
N GLU A 95 4.50 14.64 -12.54
CA GLU A 95 4.84 13.25 -12.26
C GLU A 95 3.79 12.61 -11.32
N LEU A 96 3.37 13.32 -10.27
CA LEU A 96 2.31 12.86 -9.37
C LEU A 96 0.97 12.65 -10.10
N ASP A 97 0.60 13.56 -11.01
CA ASP A 97 -0.60 13.39 -11.84
C ASP A 97 -0.52 12.13 -12.71
N LYS A 98 0.67 11.82 -13.28
CA LYS A 98 0.88 10.58 -14.05
C LYS A 98 0.79 9.33 -13.19
N TYR A 99 1.29 9.36 -11.97
CA TYR A 99 1.10 8.26 -11.04
C TYR A 99 -0.37 8.08 -10.69
N GLU A 100 -1.12 9.15 -10.41
CA GLU A 100 -2.54 9.07 -10.10
C GLU A 100 -3.33 8.45 -11.25
N GLU A 101 -3.07 8.87 -12.51
CA GLU A 101 -3.67 8.28 -13.71
C GLU A 101 -3.38 6.76 -13.77
N ALA A 102 -2.10 6.37 -13.65
CA ALA A 102 -1.69 4.97 -13.72
C ALA A 102 -2.26 4.12 -12.56
N LEU A 103 -2.28 4.66 -11.33
CA LEU A 103 -2.86 3.98 -10.17
C LEU A 103 -4.36 3.74 -10.35
N ASN A 104 -5.12 4.71 -10.88
CA ASN A 104 -6.52 4.55 -11.17
C ASN A 104 -6.77 3.47 -12.25
N GLU A 105 -5.90 3.34 -13.26
CA GLU A 105 -6.01 2.30 -14.28
C GLU A 105 -5.74 0.90 -13.71
N VAL A 106 -4.74 0.73 -12.85
CA VAL A 106 -4.38 -0.57 -12.28
C VAL A 106 -5.18 -0.94 -11.03
N LEU A 107 -5.94 -0.02 -10.44
CA LEU A 107 -6.69 -0.23 -9.19
C LEU A 107 -7.52 -1.52 -9.19
N PRO A 108 -8.32 -1.85 -10.23
CA PRO A 108 -9.09 -3.09 -10.23
C PRO A 108 -8.21 -4.34 -10.15
N THR A 109 -7.06 -4.32 -10.84
CA THR A 109 -6.10 -5.42 -10.82
C THR A 109 -5.39 -5.51 -9.46
N ALA A 110 -4.92 -4.40 -8.92
CA ALA A 110 -4.22 -4.34 -7.65
C ALA A 110 -5.09 -4.83 -6.48
N PHE A 111 -6.34 -4.36 -6.39
CA PHE A 111 -7.29 -4.82 -5.36
C PHE A 111 -7.64 -6.29 -5.51
N SER A 112 -7.73 -6.79 -6.75
CA SER A 112 -7.95 -8.20 -7.03
C SER A 112 -6.77 -9.07 -6.60
N ILE A 113 -5.53 -8.62 -6.79
CA ILE A 113 -4.33 -9.31 -6.33
C ILE A 113 -4.33 -9.43 -4.81
N VAL A 114 -4.55 -8.33 -4.08
CA VAL A 114 -4.60 -8.34 -2.60
C VAL A 114 -5.70 -9.27 -2.10
N LYS A 115 -6.90 -9.21 -2.68
CA LYS A 115 -8.02 -10.10 -2.32
C LYS A 115 -7.69 -11.57 -2.62
N SER A 116 -7.07 -11.88 -3.76
CA SER A 116 -6.68 -13.25 -4.12
C SER A 116 -5.58 -13.77 -3.20
N THR A 117 -4.59 -12.94 -2.84
CA THR A 117 -3.55 -13.30 -1.86
C THR A 117 -4.19 -13.63 -0.49
N ALA A 118 -5.10 -12.77 -0.01
CA ALA A 118 -5.81 -12.98 1.23
C ALA A 118 -6.63 -14.30 1.23
N ARG A 119 -7.30 -14.62 0.11
CA ARG A 119 -8.04 -15.89 -0.05
C ARG A 119 -7.09 -17.08 -0.01
N ARG A 120 -5.97 -17.03 -0.75
CA ARG A 120 -4.98 -18.13 -0.78
C ARG A 120 -4.45 -18.43 0.61
N PHE A 121 -4.13 -17.42 1.40
CA PHE A 121 -3.72 -17.60 2.78
C PHE A 121 -4.84 -18.16 3.67
N SER A 122 -6.10 -17.77 3.44
CA SER A 122 -7.22 -18.29 4.25
C SER A 122 -7.58 -19.75 3.94
N GLU A 123 -7.36 -20.20 2.70
CA GLU A 123 -7.77 -21.53 2.23
C GLU A 123 -6.64 -22.57 2.29
N ASN A 124 -5.36 -22.14 2.36
CA ASN A 124 -4.22 -23.04 2.33
C ASN A 124 -3.32 -22.81 3.54
N GLU A 125 -2.89 -23.89 4.20
CA GLU A 125 -1.92 -23.80 5.29
C GLU A 125 -0.55 -23.31 4.79
N GLU A 126 -0.22 -23.65 3.55
CA GLU A 126 1.02 -23.29 2.87
C GLU A 126 0.73 -22.77 1.46
N THR A 127 1.28 -21.61 1.12
CA THR A 127 1.24 -21.04 -0.22
C THR A 127 2.65 -21.03 -0.81
N VAL A 128 2.89 -21.90 -1.77
CA VAL A 128 4.23 -22.17 -2.34
C VAL A 128 4.44 -21.33 -3.61
N VAL A 129 5.61 -20.72 -3.72
CA VAL A 129 6.08 -19.95 -4.90
C VAL A 129 7.54 -20.27 -5.20
N THR A 130 8.00 -19.88 -6.38
CA THR A 130 9.43 -19.87 -6.71
C THR A 130 10.12 -18.80 -5.85
N ALA A 131 11.18 -19.19 -5.13
CA ALA A 131 11.89 -18.30 -4.22
C ALA A 131 12.69 -17.24 -4.99
N THR A 132 12.50 -15.99 -4.64
CA THR A 132 13.31 -14.84 -5.06
C THR A 132 14.38 -14.52 -4.02
N ASP A 133 15.31 -13.61 -4.32
CA ASP A 133 16.26 -13.11 -3.34
C ASP A 133 15.54 -12.40 -2.18
N PHE A 134 14.46 -11.65 -2.48
CA PHE A 134 13.62 -11.02 -1.47
C PHE A 134 13.00 -12.03 -0.49
N ASP A 135 12.48 -13.17 -0.99
CA ASP A 135 11.94 -14.22 -0.13
C ASP A 135 13.03 -14.82 0.78
N ARG A 136 14.25 -14.95 0.27
CA ARG A 136 15.39 -15.44 1.07
C ARG A 136 15.83 -14.46 2.15
N GLU A 137 15.78 -13.16 1.85
CA GLU A 137 16.01 -12.09 2.84
C GLU A 137 14.94 -12.09 3.93
N LEU A 138 13.66 -12.22 3.56
CA LEU A 138 12.56 -12.35 4.52
C LEU A 138 12.75 -13.56 5.44
N ALA A 139 13.04 -14.74 4.88
CA ALA A 139 13.20 -15.97 5.63
C ALA A 139 14.46 -15.99 6.51
N ALA A 140 15.43 -15.11 6.25
CA ALA A 140 16.61 -14.93 7.09
C ALA A 140 16.35 -14.09 8.35
N ASP A 141 15.25 -13.34 8.39
CA ASP A 141 14.84 -12.55 9.56
C ASP A 141 14.08 -13.46 10.55
N PRO A 142 14.59 -13.68 11.78
CA PRO A 142 13.94 -14.54 12.78
C PRO A 142 12.59 -14.00 13.27
N HIS A 143 12.25 -12.75 12.97
CA HIS A 143 10.95 -12.15 13.32
C HIS A 143 9.88 -12.38 12.25
N LYS A 144 10.23 -12.99 11.11
CA LYS A 144 9.32 -13.28 10.01
C LYS A 144 9.04 -14.79 9.92
N ASP A 145 8.27 -15.28 10.87
CA ASP A 145 7.95 -16.71 11.04
C ASP A 145 6.89 -17.23 10.02
N PHE A 146 6.36 -16.36 9.18
CA PHE A 146 5.38 -16.68 8.14
C PHE A 146 5.99 -17.27 6.87
N ILE A 147 7.31 -17.33 6.73
CA ILE A 147 7.98 -17.77 5.51
C ILE A 147 9.15 -18.71 5.82
N THR A 148 9.26 -19.78 5.01
CA THR A 148 10.41 -20.69 5.03
C THR A 148 10.90 -20.96 3.61
N ILE A 149 12.19 -21.31 3.46
CA ILE A 149 12.80 -21.65 2.17
C ILE A 149 13.11 -23.14 2.13
N ASP A 150 12.68 -23.81 1.04
CA ASP A 150 13.05 -25.18 0.70
C ASP A 150 13.59 -25.23 -0.74
N GLY A 151 14.93 -25.23 -0.85
CA GLY A 151 15.63 -25.22 -2.14
C GLY A 151 15.33 -23.97 -2.98
N ASP A 152 14.60 -24.15 -4.07
CA ASP A 152 14.15 -23.09 -4.99
C ASP A 152 12.73 -22.60 -4.69
N LYS A 153 12.13 -23.03 -3.57
CA LYS A 153 10.77 -22.67 -3.17
C LYS A 153 10.77 -21.79 -1.93
N ALA A 154 9.88 -20.81 -1.94
CA ALA A 154 9.45 -20.08 -0.75
C ALA A 154 8.07 -20.58 -0.36
N ILE A 155 7.89 -20.92 0.91
CA ILE A 155 6.67 -21.44 1.49
C ILE A 155 6.15 -20.41 2.47
N TYR A 156 5.03 -19.79 2.15
CA TYR A 156 4.32 -18.85 3.00
C TYR A 156 3.27 -19.59 3.82
N HIS A 157 3.41 -19.55 5.14
CA HIS A 157 2.48 -20.17 6.08
C HIS A 157 1.28 -19.26 6.35
N ASN A 158 0.12 -19.84 6.65
CA ASN A 158 -1.09 -19.07 6.93
C ASN A 158 -1.25 -18.68 8.41
N HIS A 159 -0.26 -18.96 9.23
CA HIS A 159 -0.21 -18.52 10.62
C HIS A 159 1.19 -18.01 10.97
N TRP A 160 1.22 -16.99 11.81
CA TRP A 160 2.43 -16.30 12.23
C TRP A 160 2.18 -15.46 13.49
N THR A 161 3.25 -14.98 14.09
CA THR A 161 3.17 -14.11 15.28
C THR A 161 2.92 -12.66 14.88
N ALA A 162 1.86 -12.04 15.45
CA ALA A 162 1.62 -10.61 15.31
C ALA A 162 1.13 -10.00 16.65
N GLY A 163 1.77 -8.90 17.07
CA GLY A 163 1.50 -8.28 18.36
C GLY A 163 1.74 -9.21 19.55
N GLY A 164 2.66 -10.18 19.40
CA GLY A 164 3.00 -11.18 20.41
C GLY A 164 2.00 -12.33 20.54
N ASN A 165 1.05 -12.46 19.61
CA ASN A 165 0.09 -13.57 19.58
C ASN A 165 0.27 -14.38 18.30
N ASP A 166 0.09 -15.70 18.39
CA ASP A 166 0.00 -16.57 17.23
C ASP A 166 -1.37 -16.36 16.55
N LEU A 167 -1.34 -16.01 15.28
CA LEU A 167 -2.53 -15.71 14.48
C LEU A 167 -2.60 -16.62 13.27
N LYS A 168 -3.78 -17.16 13.01
CA LYS A 168 -4.10 -17.82 11.75
C LYS A 168 -4.82 -16.83 10.84
N TRP A 169 -4.41 -16.76 9.57
CA TRP A 169 -5.08 -15.91 8.60
C TRP A 169 -6.39 -16.59 8.11
N GLU A 170 -7.51 -15.91 8.35
CA GLU A 170 -8.84 -16.40 7.95
C GLU A 170 -9.68 -15.31 7.22
N MET A 171 -9.04 -14.20 6.86
CA MET A 171 -9.75 -13.03 6.32
C MET A 171 -9.69 -12.98 4.80
N VAL A 172 -10.84 -12.67 4.19
CA VAL A 172 -10.98 -12.35 2.76
C VAL A 172 -11.82 -11.08 2.63
N HIS A 173 -11.44 -10.19 1.73
CA HIS A 173 -12.15 -8.92 1.54
C HIS A 173 -13.58 -9.12 1.04
N TYR A 174 -14.55 -8.54 1.74
CA TYR A 174 -15.94 -8.42 1.30
C TYR A 174 -16.12 -7.22 0.35
N ASP A 175 -17.21 -7.20 -0.42
CA ASP A 175 -17.51 -6.11 -1.37
C ASP A 175 -17.55 -4.75 -0.69
N VAL A 176 -18.10 -4.64 0.53
CA VAL A 176 -18.12 -3.40 1.33
C VAL A 176 -16.72 -2.92 1.69
N GLN A 177 -15.77 -3.84 1.84
CA GLN A 177 -14.38 -3.51 2.13
C GLN A 177 -13.63 -3.05 0.87
N LEU A 178 -13.93 -3.62 -0.30
CA LEU A 178 -13.45 -3.10 -1.59
C LEU A 178 -13.92 -1.66 -1.79
N PHE A 179 -15.19 -1.40 -1.48
CA PHE A 179 -15.76 -0.05 -1.50
C PHE A 179 -14.98 0.91 -0.60
N GLY A 180 -14.74 0.52 0.66
CA GLY A 180 -13.94 1.30 1.62
C GLY A 180 -12.53 1.60 1.12
N GLY A 181 -11.89 0.62 0.48
CA GLY A 181 -10.57 0.78 -0.14
C GLY A 181 -10.56 1.85 -1.25
N VAL A 182 -11.56 1.84 -2.13
CA VAL A 182 -11.72 2.87 -3.18
C VAL A 182 -11.93 4.25 -2.57
N VAL A 183 -12.77 4.37 -1.53
CA VAL A 183 -13.00 5.64 -0.82
C VAL A 183 -11.70 6.20 -0.26
N LEU A 184 -10.88 5.36 0.39
CA LEU A 184 -9.59 5.76 0.96
C LEU A 184 -8.60 6.19 -0.13
N HIS A 185 -8.50 5.42 -1.23
CA HIS A 185 -7.62 5.78 -2.35
C HIS A 185 -7.99 7.13 -2.96
N GLN A 186 -9.28 7.48 -3.00
CA GLN A 186 -9.75 8.79 -3.46
C GLN A 186 -9.51 9.94 -2.46
N GLY A 187 -8.71 9.75 -1.41
CA GLY A 187 -8.40 10.76 -0.40
C GLY A 187 -9.60 11.14 0.48
N LYS A 188 -10.59 10.26 0.60
CA LYS A 188 -11.80 10.48 1.39
C LYS A 188 -11.75 9.72 2.71
N ILE A 189 -12.61 10.11 3.65
CA ILE A 189 -12.79 9.41 4.92
C ILE A 189 -13.80 8.27 4.71
N ALA A 190 -13.37 7.03 4.98
CA ALA A 190 -14.24 5.87 5.03
C ALA A 190 -14.73 5.67 6.48
N GLU A 191 -15.99 5.99 6.75
CA GLU A 191 -16.62 5.70 8.03
C GLU A 191 -17.06 4.23 8.06
N MET A 192 -16.49 3.48 9.00
CA MET A 192 -16.79 2.06 9.19
C MET A 192 -17.03 1.77 10.66
N ALA A 193 -18.03 0.92 10.95
CA ALA A 193 -18.35 0.51 12.32
C ALA A 193 -17.23 -0.33 12.94
N THR A 194 -17.25 -0.46 14.26
CA THR A 194 -16.32 -1.33 14.97
C THR A 194 -16.57 -2.79 14.54
N GLY A 195 -15.47 -3.52 14.24
CA GLY A 195 -15.54 -4.93 13.80
C GLY A 195 -15.68 -5.12 12.29
N GLU A 196 -15.84 -4.06 11.49
CA GLU A 196 -15.97 -4.18 10.01
C GLU A 196 -14.65 -4.39 9.27
N GLY A 197 -13.54 -4.59 9.99
CA GLY A 197 -12.24 -4.94 9.38
C GLY A 197 -11.49 -3.76 8.78
N LYS A 198 -11.48 -2.59 9.46
CA LYS A 198 -10.77 -1.38 8.98
C LYS A 198 -9.31 -1.64 8.61
N THR A 199 -8.60 -2.45 9.41
CA THR A 199 -7.19 -2.81 9.14
C THR A 199 -7.05 -3.58 7.83
N LEU A 200 -7.99 -4.50 7.55
CA LEU A 200 -8.01 -5.25 6.30
C LEU A 200 -8.35 -4.34 5.10
N VAL A 201 -9.29 -3.40 5.25
CA VAL A 201 -9.63 -2.42 4.20
C VAL A 201 -8.43 -1.57 3.82
N ALA A 202 -7.64 -1.15 4.80
CA ALA A 202 -6.44 -0.33 4.57
C ALA A 202 -5.41 -1.04 3.68
N THR A 203 -5.39 -2.38 3.65
CA THR A 203 -4.45 -3.13 2.81
C THR A 203 -4.58 -2.81 1.32
N LEU A 204 -5.78 -2.51 0.87
CA LEU A 204 -6.08 -2.24 -0.54
C LEU A 204 -5.42 -0.96 -1.06
N PRO A 205 -5.70 0.23 -0.49
CA PRO A 205 -5.06 1.47 -0.94
C PRO A 205 -3.57 1.52 -0.59
N VAL A 206 -3.13 0.89 0.50
CA VAL A 206 -1.72 0.83 0.88
C VAL A 206 -0.93 0.05 -0.18
N PHE A 207 -1.39 -1.14 -0.56
CA PHE A 207 -0.77 -1.93 -1.63
C PHE A 207 -0.72 -1.16 -2.95
N LEU A 208 -1.85 -0.58 -3.37
CA LEU A 208 -1.95 0.17 -4.63
C LEU A 208 -0.93 1.32 -4.68
N ASN A 209 -0.89 2.16 -3.64
CA ASN A 209 -0.02 3.32 -3.63
C ASN A 209 1.47 2.95 -3.47
N ALA A 210 1.79 1.82 -2.82
CA ALA A 210 3.16 1.31 -2.71
C ALA A 210 3.76 0.89 -4.07
N LEU A 211 2.94 0.62 -5.09
CA LEU A 211 3.42 0.30 -6.45
C LEU A 211 4.22 1.43 -7.08
N THR A 212 4.04 2.67 -6.65
CA THR A 212 4.82 3.82 -7.14
C THR A 212 6.30 3.72 -6.79
N GLY A 213 6.64 3.09 -5.66
CA GLY A 213 8.00 3.04 -5.11
C GLY A 213 8.41 4.31 -4.36
N ASN A 214 7.46 5.24 -4.11
CA ASN A 214 7.72 6.47 -3.36
C ASN A 214 7.54 6.29 -1.84
N GLY A 215 7.20 5.07 -1.40
CA GLY A 215 6.88 4.76 -0.01
C GLY A 215 5.45 5.13 0.38
N VAL A 216 4.88 4.33 1.29
CA VAL A 216 3.56 4.60 1.89
C VAL A 216 3.68 4.59 3.40
N HIS A 217 3.22 5.63 4.06
CA HIS A 217 3.17 5.68 5.52
C HIS A 217 1.79 5.28 6.02
N VAL A 218 1.74 4.25 6.88
CA VAL A 218 0.52 3.81 7.56
C VAL A 218 0.56 4.31 9.00
N VAL A 219 -0.25 5.33 9.27
CA VAL A 219 -0.24 6.04 10.55
C VAL A 219 -1.28 5.45 11.49
N THR A 220 -0.85 5.06 12.70
CA THR A 220 -1.71 4.53 13.75
C THR A 220 -1.73 5.44 14.98
N VAL A 221 -2.71 5.21 15.87
CA VAL A 221 -2.88 6.05 17.08
C VAL A 221 -1.90 5.71 18.22
N ASN A 222 -1.30 4.51 18.20
CA ASN A 222 -0.32 4.09 19.20
C ASN A 222 0.67 3.05 18.63
N ASP A 223 1.78 2.85 19.33
CA ASP A 223 2.88 1.95 18.93
C ASP A 223 2.47 0.47 18.91
N TYR A 224 1.57 0.04 19.81
CA TYR A 224 1.06 -1.33 19.79
C TYR A 224 0.35 -1.64 18.47
N LEU A 225 -0.52 -0.75 18.01
CA LEU A 225 -1.22 -0.92 16.73
C LEU A 225 -0.27 -0.85 15.55
N ALA A 226 0.72 0.06 15.57
CA ALA A 226 1.71 0.15 14.51
C ALA A 226 2.48 -1.17 14.35
N LYS A 227 2.99 -1.72 15.45
CA LYS A 227 3.71 -3.00 15.47
C LYS A 227 2.81 -4.16 15.08
N ARG A 228 1.64 -4.30 15.73
CA ARG A 228 0.69 -5.38 15.45
C ARG A 228 0.22 -5.38 14.00
N ASP A 229 -0.19 -4.23 13.47
CA ASP A 229 -0.76 -4.15 12.13
C ASP A 229 0.30 -4.34 11.05
N SER A 230 1.55 -3.89 11.28
CA SER A 230 2.67 -4.19 10.39
C SER A 230 2.99 -5.69 10.34
N GLU A 231 2.93 -6.39 11.47
CA GLU A 231 3.16 -7.83 11.57
C GLU A 231 1.99 -8.63 11.00
N TRP A 232 0.76 -8.18 11.24
CA TRP A 232 -0.44 -8.90 10.83
C TRP A 232 -0.70 -8.78 9.33
N MET A 233 -0.60 -7.56 8.77
CA MET A 233 -0.88 -7.31 7.34
C MET A 233 0.37 -7.43 6.46
N GLY A 234 1.57 -7.37 7.06
CA GLY A 234 2.84 -7.45 6.36
C GLY A 234 2.95 -8.59 5.36
N PRO A 235 2.65 -9.84 5.76
CA PRO A 235 2.77 -11.00 4.88
C PRO A 235 1.97 -10.90 3.57
N LEU A 236 0.83 -10.17 3.56
CA LEU A 236 0.07 -9.91 2.33
C LEU A 236 0.84 -9.08 1.30
N TYR A 237 1.58 -8.09 1.78
CA TYR A 237 2.38 -7.21 0.94
C TYR A 237 3.67 -7.90 0.51
N GLU A 238 4.33 -8.56 1.46
CA GLU A 238 5.62 -9.21 1.27
C GLU A 238 5.53 -10.41 0.34
N PHE A 239 4.43 -11.17 0.37
CA PHE A 239 4.13 -12.19 -0.63
C PHE A 239 4.15 -11.62 -2.06
N ASN A 240 3.72 -10.41 -2.24
CA ASN A 240 3.68 -9.69 -3.52
C ASN A 240 4.94 -8.85 -3.80
N GLY A 241 6.03 -9.05 -3.05
CA GLY A 241 7.31 -8.40 -3.29
C GLY A 241 7.36 -6.92 -2.89
N LEU A 242 6.59 -6.50 -1.89
CA LEU A 242 6.65 -5.17 -1.29
C LEU A 242 7.20 -5.27 0.14
N SER A 243 8.25 -4.51 0.43
CA SER A 243 8.88 -4.49 1.75
C SER A 243 8.03 -3.73 2.78
N VAL A 244 8.00 -4.26 4.02
CA VAL A 244 7.24 -3.68 5.14
C VAL A 244 8.13 -3.55 6.35
N ASP A 245 8.09 -2.39 7.00
CA ASP A 245 8.71 -2.19 8.30
C ASP A 245 7.88 -1.24 9.18
N CYS A 246 8.26 -1.12 10.45
CA CYS A 246 7.60 -0.29 11.45
C CYS A 246 8.63 0.52 12.23
N ILE A 247 8.59 1.86 12.12
CA ILE A 247 9.54 2.75 12.79
C ILE A 247 9.48 2.64 14.32
N ASP A 248 8.31 2.29 14.89
CA ASP A 248 8.15 2.12 16.34
C ASP A 248 8.88 0.87 16.90
N LYS A 249 9.42 0.00 16.03
CA LYS A 249 10.31 -1.12 16.41
C LYS A 249 11.76 -0.70 16.59
N HIS A 250 12.15 0.45 16.05
CA HIS A 250 13.53 0.90 15.95
C HIS A 250 13.78 2.14 16.82
N ARG A 251 15.00 2.25 17.35
CA ARG A 251 15.38 3.42 18.16
C ARG A 251 15.48 4.68 17.30
N PRO A 252 15.05 5.85 17.79
CA PRO A 252 15.28 7.13 17.10
C PRO A 252 16.74 7.32 16.70
N ASN A 253 16.98 7.88 15.51
CA ASN A 253 18.29 8.12 14.92
C ASN A 253 19.14 6.87 14.62
N SER A 254 18.60 5.66 14.75
CA SER A 254 19.31 4.44 14.36
C SER A 254 19.31 4.22 12.85
N GLU A 255 20.25 3.40 12.37
CA GLU A 255 20.31 3.03 10.95
C GLU A 255 19.13 2.14 10.55
N GLU A 256 18.69 1.25 11.45
CA GLU A 256 17.52 0.39 11.27
C GLU A 256 16.26 1.23 11.05
N ARG A 257 16.10 2.33 11.82
CA ARG A 257 14.96 3.24 11.65
C ARG A 257 15.01 3.98 10.31
N ARG A 258 16.20 4.36 9.83
CA ARG A 258 16.37 4.93 8.48
C ARG A 258 16.02 3.92 7.39
N LYS A 259 16.42 2.65 7.56
CA LYS A 259 16.04 1.56 6.64
C LYS A 259 14.52 1.34 6.65
N ALA A 260 13.86 1.45 7.80
CA ALA A 260 12.41 1.32 7.88
C ALA A 260 11.68 2.36 7.01
N TYR A 261 12.21 3.58 6.89
CA TYR A 261 11.68 4.60 5.97
C TYR A 261 11.94 4.30 4.49
N GLN A 262 12.86 3.39 4.17
CA GLN A 262 13.14 2.97 2.79
C GLN A 262 12.29 1.80 2.34
N ALA A 263 11.48 1.22 3.24
CA ALA A 263 10.51 0.18 2.90
C ALA A 263 9.42 0.74 1.98
N ASP A 264 8.85 -0.11 1.12
CA ASP A 264 7.70 0.28 0.28
C ASP A 264 6.51 0.70 1.15
N ILE A 265 6.37 0.11 2.35
CA ILE A 265 5.29 0.40 3.32
C ILE A 265 5.90 0.55 4.71
N THR A 266 5.75 1.74 5.31
CA THR A 266 6.27 2.06 6.63
C THR A 266 5.12 2.31 7.61
N PHE A 267 5.01 1.47 8.63
CA PHE A 267 4.07 1.69 9.73
C PHE A 267 4.70 2.55 10.81
N GLY A 268 3.86 3.33 11.51
CA GLY A 268 4.31 4.13 12.63
C GLY A 268 3.19 4.91 13.30
N THR A 269 3.49 5.47 14.46
CA THR A 269 2.57 6.38 15.14
C THR A 269 2.71 7.80 14.60
N ASN A 270 1.63 8.55 14.67
CA ASN A 270 1.62 9.97 14.30
C ASN A 270 2.72 10.77 15.01
N ASN A 271 2.94 10.49 16.31
CA ASN A 271 3.96 11.20 17.11
C ASN A 271 5.37 10.88 16.61
N GLU A 272 5.68 9.61 16.33
CA GLU A 272 7.01 9.21 15.89
C GLU A 272 7.35 9.76 14.50
N PHE A 273 6.41 9.73 13.55
CA PHE A 273 6.59 10.42 12.26
C PHE A 273 6.83 11.91 12.43
N GLY A 274 6.04 12.58 13.29
CA GLY A 274 6.19 13.99 13.56
C GLY A 274 7.54 14.34 14.21
N PHE A 275 7.99 13.55 15.19
CA PHE A 275 9.30 13.76 15.82
C PHE A 275 10.47 13.49 14.88
N ASP A 276 10.39 12.47 14.02
CA ASP A 276 11.42 12.20 13.03
C ASP A 276 11.51 13.34 12.01
N TYR A 277 10.36 13.84 11.53
CA TYR A 277 10.33 15.02 10.66
C TYR A 277 11.03 16.24 11.31
N LEU A 278 10.80 16.48 12.61
CA LEU A 278 11.47 17.57 13.33
C LEU A 278 12.97 17.31 13.45
N ARG A 279 13.40 16.09 13.75
CA ARG A 279 14.83 15.71 13.85
C ARG A 279 15.57 15.91 12.54
N ASP A 280 14.92 15.62 11.41
CA ASP A 280 15.52 15.74 10.08
C ASP A 280 15.60 17.20 9.61
N ASN A 281 14.82 18.11 10.21
CA ASN A 281 14.76 19.53 9.83
C ASN A 281 15.36 20.49 10.88
N MET A 282 15.94 19.98 11.96
CA MET A 282 16.64 20.78 12.99
C MET A 282 18.15 20.71 12.81
#